data_4838f02de08ac91d0713e146bd17709b
#
_entry.id   4838f02de08ac91d0713e146bd17709b
#
_cell.length_a   1.000
_cell.length_b   1.000
_cell.length_c   1.000
_cell.angle_alpha   90.00
_cell.angle_beta   90.00
_cell.angle_gamma   90.00
#
_symmetry.space_group_name_H-M   'P 1'
#
loop_
_entity.id
_entity.type
_entity.pdbx_description
1 polymer ?
#
loop_
_entity_poly.entity_id
_entity_poly.type
_entity_poly.pdbx_seq_one_letter_code
_entity_poly.pdbx_strand_id
1 'polypeptide(L)'
;MGVSLDKRPAAEIAPVSTAAGKAMSLKFEIQPTANPTSEKDRAAKLVDPGFGRVFTDHMSVVRYNQAKGWHGARVESRANFPLDPALAVLHYAQEIF
;
A
#
# COMPACT_ATOMS: atom_id res chain seq x y z
N MET A 1 -21.34 0.06 -4.69
CA MET A 1 -20.59 -1.19 -4.68
C MET A 1 -19.12 -0.90 -4.57
N GLY A 2 -18.48 -1.47 -3.58
CA GLY A 2 -17.08 -1.23 -3.35
C GLY A 2 -16.20 -1.74 -4.48
N VAL A 3 -15.08 -1.07 -4.71
CA VAL A 3 -14.04 -1.63 -5.54
C VAL A 3 -13.52 -2.86 -4.83
N SER A 4 -13.81 -4.00 -5.37
CA SER A 4 -13.38 -5.26 -4.82
C SER A 4 -11.98 -5.56 -5.31
N LEU A 5 -11.03 -5.70 -4.39
CA LEU A 5 -9.67 -6.13 -4.73
C LEU A 5 -9.64 -7.57 -5.25
N ASP A 6 -10.68 -8.33 -5.00
CA ASP A 6 -10.79 -9.74 -5.37
C ASP A 6 -11.23 -9.97 -6.81
N LYS A 7 -11.72 -8.96 -7.52
CA LYS A 7 -12.06 -9.07 -8.95
C LYS A 7 -10.84 -9.09 -9.86
N ARG A 8 -9.67 -8.79 -9.33
CA ARG A 8 -8.42 -8.90 -10.07
C ARG A 8 -7.66 -10.12 -9.58
N PRO A 9 -7.00 -10.87 -10.48
CA PRO A 9 -6.06 -11.89 -10.04
C PRO A 9 -5.08 -11.27 -9.07
N ALA A 10 -4.63 -12.05 -8.06
CA ALA A 10 -3.69 -11.60 -7.04
C ALA A 10 -2.74 -10.58 -7.65
N ALA A 11 -2.78 -9.37 -7.12
CA ALA A 11 -2.32 -8.19 -7.80
C ALA A 11 -0.92 -8.36 -8.39
N GLU A 12 -0.89 -8.71 -9.63
CA GLU A 12 0.34 -8.73 -10.40
C GLU A 12 0.55 -7.32 -10.93
N ILE A 13 1.58 -6.68 -10.42
CA ILE A 13 1.95 -5.36 -10.89
C ILE A 13 2.70 -5.51 -12.20
N ALA A 14 2.45 -4.60 -13.14
CA ALA A 14 3.21 -4.53 -14.37
C ALA A 14 4.72 -4.44 -14.07
N PRO A 15 5.56 -5.07 -14.89
CA PRO A 15 6.99 -5.06 -14.69
C PRO A 15 7.53 -3.64 -14.56
N VAL A 16 8.39 -3.44 -13.58
CA VAL A 16 9.06 -2.16 -13.37
C VAL A 16 10.47 -2.27 -13.94
N SER A 17 10.83 -1.32 -14.78
CA SER A 17 12.18 -1.23 -15.33
C SER A 17 13.16 -0.82 -14.24
N THR A 18 14.23 -1.58 -14.06
CA THR A 18 15.31 -1.22 -13.15
C THR A 18 16.30 -0.30 -13.86
N ALA A 19 17.19 0.35 -13.09
CA ALA A 19 18.27 1.18 -13.64
C ALA A 19 19.20 0.41 -14.61
N ALA A 20 19.28 -0.91 -14.47
CA ALA A 20 20.03 -1.79 -15.38
C ALA A 20 19.22 -2.24 -16.60
N GLY A 21 18.01 -1.74 -16.79
CA GLY A 21 17.12 -2.12 -17.87
C GLY A 21 16.41 -3.46 -17.71
N LYS A 22 16.60 -4.14 -16.58
CA LYS A 22 15.89 -5.37 -16.27
C LYS A 22 14.48 -5.07 -15.80
N ALA A 23 13.49 -5.75 -16.36
CA ALA A 23 12.14 -5.69 -15.85
C ALA A 23 12.03 -6.48 -14.54
N MET A 24 11.40 -5.89 -13.53
CA MET A 24 11.02 -6.57 -12.29
C MET A 24 9.51 -6.71 -12.23
N SER A 25 9.05 -7.88 -11.85
CA SER A 25 7.64 -8.13 -11.54
C SER A 25 7.51 -8.39 -10.04
N LEU A 26 6.67 -7.62 -9.38
CA LEU A 26 6.33 -7.83 -7.97
C LEU A 26 4.96 -8.48 -7.89
N LYS A 27 4.87 -9.56 -7.13
CA LYS A 27 3.59 -10.16 -6.77
C LYS A 27 3.18 -9.66 -5.39
N PHE A 28 1.99 -9.09 -5.32
CA PHE A 28 1.43 -8.66 -4.04
C PHE A 28 0.61 -9.76 -3.41
N GLU A 29 0.96 -10.13 -2.20
CA GLU A 29 0.10 -10.95 -1.36
C GLU A 29 -1.04 -10.09 -0.85
N ILE A 30 -2.28 -10.51 -1.09
CA ILE A 30 -3.46 -9.80 -0.65
C ILE A 30 -3.94 -10.39 0.67
N GLN A 31 -3.92 -9.58 1.72
CA GLN A 31 -4.38 -9.93 3.05
C GLN A 31 -5.57 -9.02 3.40
N PRO A 32 -6.81 -9.42 3.06
CA PRO A 32 -7.98 -8.58 3.31
C PRO A 32 -8.18 -8.34 4.80
N THR A 33 -8.61 -7.13 5.14
CA THR A 33 -8.98 -6.84 6.53
C THR A 33 -10.19 -7.66 6.97
N ALA A 34 -10.19 -8.08 8.22
CA ALA A 34 -11.32 -8.78 8.82
C ALA A 34 -12.54 -7.88 9.02
N ASN A 35 -12.33 -6.58 9.14
CA ASN A 35 -13.39 -5.60 9.42
C ASN A 35 -13.38 -4.46 8.38
N PRO A 36 -13.77 -4.73 7.14
CA PRO A 36 -13.82 -3.69 6.13
C PRO A 36 -14.90 -2.66 6.44
N THR A 37 -14.62 -1.40 6.08
CA THR A 37 -15.64 -0.36 6.15
C THR A 37 -16.84 -0.75 5.29
N SER A 38 -18.04 -0.67 5.86
CA SER A 38 -19.25 -0.99 5.12
C SER A 38 -19.43 -0.10 3.90
N GLU A 39 -20.12 -0.59 2.89
CA GLU A 39 -20.39 0.20 1.68
C GLU A 39 -21.11 1.51 2.01
N LYS A 40 -22.07 1.44 2.92
CA LYS A 40 -22.82 2.61 3.38
C LYS A 40 -21.92 3.65 4.05
N ASP A 41 -21.06 3.22 4.96
CA ASP A 41 -20.14 4.14 5.66
C ASP A 41 -19.09 4.70 4.73
N ARG A 42 -18.60 3.89 3.81
CA ARG A 42 -17.66 4.35 2.79
C ARG A 42 -18.28 5.42 1.90
N ALA A 43 -19.49 5.19 1.42
CA ALA A 43 -20.21 6.16 0.60
C ALA A 43 -20.43 7.47 1.36
N ALA A 44 -20.81 7.39 2.63
CA ALA A 44 -21.00 8.57 3.48
C ALA A 44 -19.70 9.37 3.66
N LYS A 45 -18.57 8.69 3.90
CA LYS A 45 -17.27 9.34 4.05
C LYS A 45 -16.78 10.01 2.77
N LEU A 46 -17.15 9.48 1.61
CA LEU A 46 -16.70 9.99 0.32
C LEU A 46 -17.54 11.17 -0.20
N VAL A 47 -18.64 11.52 0.44
CA VAL A 47 -19.43 12.69 0.06
C VAL A 47 -18.62 13.98 0.18
N ASP A 48 -17.89 14.14 1.29
CA ASP A 48 -17.01 15.27 1.53
C ASP A 48 -15.78 14.80 2.31
N PRO A 49 -14.82 14.15 1.66
CA PRO A 49 -13.71 13.52 2.37
C PRO A 49 -12.74 14.53 2.99
N GLY A 50 -12.67 15.75 2.46
CA GLY A 50 -11.68 16.72 2.89
C GLY A 50 -10.25 16.28 2.58
N PHE A 51 -9.29 16.87 3.28
CA PHE A 51 -7.88 16.55 3.13
C PHE A 51 -7.35 15.90 4.42
N GLY A 52 -6.72 14.73 4.29
CA GLY A 52 -6.06 14.05 5.40
C GLY A 52 -6.97 13.52 6.50
N ARG A 53 -8.26 13.35 6.23
CA ARG A 53 -9.25 12.89 7.23
C ARG A 53 -9.83 11.51 6.94
N VAL A 54 -9.89 11.12 5.70
CA VAL A 54 -10.45 9.83 5.29
C VAL A 54 -9.34 8.97 4.70
N PHE A 55 -9.23 7.74 5.17
CA PHE A 55 -8.18 6.81 4.78
C PHE A 55 -8.77 5.48 4.32
N THR A 56 -8.04 4.77 3.51
CA THR A 56 -8.41 3.43 3.05
C THR A 56 -8.30 2.40 4.16
N ASP A 57 -9.05 1.31 4.04
CA ASP A 57 -8.98 0.17 4.97
C ASP A 57 -7.66 -0.58 4.86
N HIS A 58 -7.02 -0.53 3.70
CA HIS A 58 -5.80 -1.26 3.39
C HIS A 58 -4.66 -0.32 3.05
N MET A 59 -3.46 -0.85 3.18
CA MET A 59 -2.24 -0.21 2.72
C MET A 59 -1.41 -1.22 1.94
N SER A 60 -0.62 -0.73 1.00
CA SER A 60 0.38 -1.56 0.31
C SER A 60 1.75 -1.33 0.92
N VAL A 61 2.48 -2.40 1.12
CA VAL A 61 3.81 -2.37 1.71
C VAL A 61 4.76 -3.17 0.84
N VAL A 62 5.91 -2.60 0.54
CA VAL A 62 7.01 -3.29 -0.13
C VAL A 62 8.28 -2.97 0.66
N ARG A 63 9.06 -3.98 0.92
CA ARG A 63 10.33 -3.81 1.64
C ARG A 63 11.50 -3.80 0.68
N TYR A 64 12.56 -3.16 1.08
CA TYR A 64 13.80 -3.14 0.34
C TYR A 64 14.99 -3.39 1.26
N ASN A 65 15.92 -4.21 0.82
CA ASN A 65 17.27 -4.26 1.33
C ASN A 65 18.23 -4.65 0.20
N GLN A 66 19.53 -4.42 0.40
CA GLN A 66 20.51 -4.69 -0.64
C GLN A 66 20.62 -6.18 -1.00
N ALA A 67 20.42 -7.07 -0.05
CA ALA A 67 20.55 -8.50 -0.30
C ALA A 67 19.43 -9.06 -1.16
N LYS A 68 18.19 -8.60 -0.93
CA LYS A 68 16.98 -9.11 -1.60
C LYS A 68 16.40 -8.16 -2.65
N GLY A 69 16.82 -6.90 -2.64
CA GLY A 69 16.15 -5.88 -3.42
C GLY A 69 14.74 -5.62 -2.90
N TRP A 70 13.82 -5.28 -3.77
CA TRP A 70 12.41 -5.11 -3.42
C TRP A 70 11.76 -6.47 -3.15
N HIS A 71 11.14 -6.60 -1.99
CA HIS A 71 10.57 -7.87 -1.56
C HIS A 71 9.40 -7.67 -0.59
N GLY A 72 8.69 -8.76 -0.29
CA GLY A 72 7.61 -8.76 0.70
C GLY A 72 6.44 -7.86 0.32
N ALA A 73 6.17 -7.73 -0.98
CA ALA A 73 5.07 -6.92 -1.47
C ALA A 73 3.72 -7.47 -1.00
N ARG A 74 2.94 -6.66 -0.32
CA ARG A 74 1.63 -7.07 0.18
C ARG A 74 0.65 -5.91 0.28
N VAL A 75 -0.61 -6.23 0.24
CA VAL A 75 -1.72 -5.35 0.59
C VAL A 75 -2.32 -5.91 1.88
N GLU A 76 -2.35 -5.11 2.92
CA GLU A 76 -2.79 -5.54 4.25
C GLU A 76 -3.63 -4.47 4.92
N SER A 77 -4.26 -4.82 6.04
CA SER A 77 -5.00 -3.84 6.85
C SER A 77 -4.11 -2.67 7.22
N ARG A 78 -4.66 -1.47 7.11
CA ARG A 78 -3.96 -0.27 7.55
C ARG A 78 -3.68 -0.34 9.05
N ALA A 79 -2.44 -0.12 9.42
CA ALA A 79 -1.97 -0.17 10.80
C ALA A 79 -0.82 0.81 11.02
N ASN A 80 -0.50 1.03 12.28
CA ASN A 80 0.66 1.85 12.64
C ASN A 80 1.96 1.09 12.35
N PHE A 81 3.00 1.83 12.02
CA PHE A 81 4.35 1.30 11.90
C PHE A 81 5.15 1.61 13.16
N PRO A 82 5.93 0.66 13.67
CA PRO A 82 7.00 1.00 14.60
C PRO A 82 8.13 1.67 13.81
N LEU A 83 8.40 2.93 14.08
CA LEU A 83 9.44 3.69 13.38
C LEU A 83 10.55 4.08 14.36
N ASP A 84 11.79 3.92 13.92
CA ASP A 84 12.94 4.45 14.64
C ASP A 84 12.90 5.98 14.56
N PRO A 85 13.05 6.71 15.69
CA PRO A 85 13.07 8.18 15.69
C PRO A 85 14.16 8.79 14.80
N ALA A 86 15.20 8.04 14.48
CA ALA A 86 16.30 8.51 13.62
C ALA A 86 16.01 8.39 12.11
N LEU A 87 14.85 7.87 11.72
CA LEU A 87 14.52 7.71 10.31
C LEU A 87 14.52 9.04 9.55
N ALA A 88 15.10 9.01 8.36
CA ALA A 88 15.24 10.19 7.53
C ALA A 88 13.89 10.83 7.16
N VAL A 89 12.84 10.04 6.99
CA VAL A 89 11.51 10.57 6.70
C VAL A 89 11.00 11.53 7.78
N LEU A 90 11.38 11.31 9.04
CA LEU A 90 10.96 12.15 10.16
C LEU A 90 11.74 13.47 10.26
N HIS A 91 12.92 13.53 9.67
CA HIS A 91 13.82 14.67 9.79
C HIS A 91 14.01 15.45 8.48
N TYR A 92 13.93 14.75 7.37
CA TYR A 92 14.23 15.28 6.05
C TYR A 92 13.09 15.08 5.05
N ALA A 93 11.93 14.62 5.52
CA ALA A 93 10.76 14.34 4.68
C ALA A 93 11.13 13.49 3.45
N GLN A 94 11.99 12.49 3.63
CA GLN A 94 12.42 11.61 2.55
C GLN A 94 11.29 10.63 2.20
N GLU A 95 10.62 10.91 1.12
CA GLU A 95 9.50 10.09 0.65
C GLU A 95 9.42 10.14 -0.86
N ILE A 96 8.59 9.27 -1.44
CA ILE A 96 8.30 9.25 -2.88
C ILE A 96 6.85 9.67 -3.13
N PHE A 97 6.64 10.24 -4.30
CA PHE A 97 5.31 10.63 -4.77
C PHE A 97 4.78 9.68 -5.82
#